data_3d37bd8895707da22e9ec6cdec1c6247
#
_entry.id   3d37bd8895707da22e9ec6cdec1c6247
#
_cell.length_a   1.000
_cell.length_b   1.000
_cell.length_c   1.000
_cell.angle_alpha   90.00
_cell.angle_beta   90.00
_cell.angle_gamma   90.00
#
_symmetry.space_group_name_H-M   'P 1'
#
loop_
_entity.id
_entity.type
_entity.pdbx_description
1 polymer ?
#
loop_
_entity_poly.entity_id
_entity_poly.type
_entity_poly.pdbx_seq_one_letter_code
_entity_poly.pdbx_strand_id
1 'polypeptide(L)'
;MGRRLKIGIGVVAALLALLVVNLLVVDGETEGAEVTEPDGRIFKLDDGDLQVAEHGPRGGSPIVLIHCFSCAMNWWDGMAPMLERNHRVITVDLLGHGGSEKPGSGYTPPNQATVVAEALERLGVSNATVVGHSLGGSVTVALSEQDPKLVARAVIVDMPPDNSYGDLGFIAGLAFQPLIGEALWQIKPDFSVRKGLGVAFAPGYDVPDAFVEDVKRMTYTSYDESPSGVDDFLDEESLDQRMAATGKPLMVLMGAEEQIIDDPQRALDQYKQSVPSAETHLIAGAGHSPNVERPALAAKLVLEFAE
;
A
#
# COMPACT_ATOMS: atom_id res chain seq x y z
N MET A 1 12.91 37.00 -37.81
CA MET A 1 12.63 36.62 -36.42
C MET A 1 13.49 37.47 -35.50
N GLY A 2 12.91 38.35 -34.67
CA GLY A 2 13.61 39.33 -33.86
C GLY A 2 14.46 38.65 -32.75
N ARG A 3 15.53 39.37 -32.28
CA ARG A 3 16.47 38.85 -31.25
C ARG A 3 15.75 38.40 -29.98
N ARG A 4 14.69 39.11 -29.55
CA ARG A 4 13.86 38.73 -28.37
C ARG A 4 13.13 37.42 -28.56
N LEU A 5 12.62 37.15 -29.78
CA LEU A 5 11.92 35.89 -30.07
C LEU A 5 12.91 34.70 -30.08
N LYS A 6 14.12 34.88 -30.61
CA LYS A 6 15.19 33.84 -30.58
C LYS A 6 15.61 33.52 -29.14
N ILE A 7 15.73 34.54 -28.27
CA ILE A 7 16.05 34.37 -26.85
C ILE A 7 14.91 33.62 -26.16
N GLY A 8 13.65 33.99 -26.39
CA GLY A 8 12.49 33.28 -25.83
C GLY A 8 12.44 31.81 -26.23
N ILE A 9 12.65 31.51 -27.51
CA ILE A 9 12.70 30.10 -28.00
C ILE A 9 13.86 29.33 -27.33
N GLY A 10 15.03 29.96 -27.21
CA GLY A 10 16.19 29.35 -26.56
C GLY A 10 15.94 29.03 -25.08
N VAL A 11 15.28 29.91 -24.34
CA VAL A 11 14.92 29.71 -22.94
C VAL A 11 13.89 28.55 -22.81
N VAL A 12 12.85 28.53 -23.65
CA VAL A 12 11.87 27.44 -23.65
C VAL A 12 12.52 26.10 -23.97
N ALA A 13 13.39 26.07 -24.98
CA ALA A 13 14.10 24.84 -25.34
C ALA A 13 15.03 24.34 -24.21
N ALA A 14 15.70 25.25 -23.51
CA ALA A 14 16.54 24.91 -22.36
C ALA A 14 15.70 24.36 -21.18
N LEU A 15 14.54 24.97 -20.91
CA LEU A 15 13.62 24.47 -19.87
C LEU A 15 13.08 23.07 -20.22
N LEU A 16 12.68 22.84 -21.46
CA LEU A 16 12.23 21.53 -21.91
C LEU A 16 13.36 20.48 -21.82
N ALA A 17 14.59 20.85 -22.19
CA ALA A 17 15.73 19.96 -22.05
C ALA A 17 16.01 19.61 -20.57
N LEU A 18 15.90 20.59 -19.66
CA LEU A 18 16.03 20.35 -18.23
C LEU A 18 14.94 19.43 -17.69
N LEU A 19 13.70 19.56 -18.14
CA LEU A 19 12.60 18.69 -17.76
C LEU A 19 12.82 17.25 -18.26
N VAL A 20 13.33 17.09 -19.49
CA VAL A 20 13.66 15.75 -20.04
C VAL A 20 14.83 15.12 -19.27
N VAL A 21 15.86 15.91 -18.93
CA VAL A 21 16.97 15.41 -18.10
C VAL A 21 16.47 15.00 -16.71
N ASN A 22 15.58 15.80 -16.11
CA ASN A 22 14.96 15.48 -14.83
C ASN A 22 14.15 14.16 -14.89
N LEU A 23 13.33 13.99 -15.93
CA LEU A 23 12.62 12.73 -16.19
C LEU A 23 13.60 11.54 -16.19
N LEU A 24 14.64 11.58 -17.02
CA LEU A 24 15.60 10.48 -17.15
C LEU A 24 16.38 10.17 -15.85
N VAL A 25 16.59 11.17 -15.02
CA VAL A 25 17.26 10.99 -13.71
C VAL A 25 16.30 10.36 -12.69
N VAL A 26 15.08 10.87 -12.63
CA VAL A 26 14.08 10.45 -11.63
C VAL A 26 13.54 9.06 -11.92
N ASP A 27 13.27 8.73 -13.19
CA ASP A 27 12.81 7.38 -13.59
C ASP A 27 13.90 6.31 -13.48
N GLY A 28 15.16 6.72 -13.47
CA GLY A 28 16.29 5.79 -13.28
C GLY A 28 16.73 5.62 -11.84
N GLU A 29 16.06 6.28 -10.88
CA GLU A 29 16.43 6.22 -9.47
C GLU A 29 16.04 4.87 -8.87
N THR A 30 17.04 4.19 -8.30
CA THR A 30 16.84 2.94 -7.57
C THR A 30 17.57 3.03 -6.23
N GLU A 31 17.03 2.40 -5.20
CA GLU A 31 17.64 2.36 -3.88
C GLU A 31 17.68 0.93 -3.34
N GLY A 32 18.82 0.55 -2.76
CA GLY A 32 18.95 -0.71 -2.03
C GLY A 32 18.19 -0.68 -0.71
N ALA A 33 17.87 -1.86 -0.19
CA ALA A 33 17.19 -1.99 1.10
C ALA A 33 18.10 -1.57 2.26
N GLU A 34 17.50 -0.86 3.22
CA GLU A 34 18.15 -0.43 4.48
C GLU A 34 17.19 -0.63 5.66
N VAL A 35 17.74 -0.81 6.87
CA VAL A 35 16.90 -0.92 8.07
C VAL A 35 16.44 0.45 8.50
N THR A 36 15.13 0.69 8.46
CA THR A 36 14.49 1.95 8.87
C THR A 36 13.75 1.84 10.20
N GLU A 37 13.36 0.62 10.60
CA GLU A 37 12.66 0.35 11.84
C GLU A 37 13.54 -0.41 12.83
N PRO A 38 13.44 -0.14 14.15
CA PRO A 38 14.33 -0.71 15.17
C PRO A 38 14.40 -2.24 15.17
N ASP A 39 13.28 -2.91 14.92
CA ASP A 39 13.17 -4.37 14.90
C ASP A 39 13.16 -4.96 13.48
N GLY A 40 13.36 -4.09 12.48
CA GLY A 40 13.42 -4.45 11.07
C GLY A 40 14.68 -5.25 10.72
N ARG A 41 14.54 -6.19 9.80
CA ARG A 41 15.65 -6.98 9.23
C ARG A 41 15.48 -7.05 7.72
N ILE A 42 16.58 -6.93 6.99
CA ILE A 42 16.57 -7.08 5.53
C ILE A 42 16.69 -8.56 5.17
N PHE A 43 15.70 -9.03 4.44
CA PHE A 43 15.71 -10.34 3.79
C PHE A 43 16.20 -10.17 2.35
N LYS A 44 17.33 -10.79 2.04
CA LYS A 44 17.89 -10.85 0.69
C LYS A 44 17.14 -11.91 -0.10
N LEU A 45 16.28 -11.50 -1.03
CA LEU A 45 15.38 -12.36 -1.79
C LEU A 45 15.74 -12.33 -3.28
N ASP A 46 15.19 -13.25 -4.05
CA ASP A 46 15.57 -13.40 -5.46
C ASP A 46 15.02 -12.25 -6.34
N ASP A 47 13.82 -11.76 -6.03
CA ASP A 47 13.12 -10.73 -6.79
C ASP A 47 13.10 -9.35 -6.11
N GLY A 48 13.95 -9.13 -5.09
CA GLY A 48 14.14 -7.87 -4.40
C GLY A 48 14.13 -7.99 -2.87
N ASP A 49 14.91 -7.13 -2.21
CA ASP A 49 15.14 -7.20 -0.77
C ASP A 49 14.02 -6.55 0.02
N LEU A 50 13.47 -7.26 1.01
CA LEU A 50 12.42 -6.74 1.88
C LEU A 50 12.91 -6.46 3.30
N GLN A 51 12.46 -5.35 3.89
CA GLN A 51 12.47 -5.15 5.32
C GLN A 51 11.27 -5.85 5.95
N VAL A 52 11.55 -6.69 6.95
CA VAL A 52 10.54 -7.46 7.67
C VAL A 52 10.81 -7.36 9.17
N ALA A 53 9.78 -7.19 9.98
CA ALA A 53 9.87 -7.32 11.43
C ALA A 53 8.97 -8.44 11.94
N GLU A 54 9.38 -9.08 13.05
CA GLU A 54 8.67 -10.21 13.66
C GLU A 54 8.53 -9.99 15.16
N HIS A 55 7.30 -10.02 15.65
CA HIS A 55 6.96 -9.79 17.04
C HIS A 55 6.08 -10.91 17.62
N GLY A 56 5.97 -10.94 18.95
CA GLY A 56 5.15 -11.92 19.65
C GLY A 56 5.76 -13.32 19.75
N PRO A 57 5.00 -14.31 20.25
CA PRO A 57 5.47 -15.66 20.46
C PRO A 57 5.66 -16.42 19.13
N ARG A 58 6.85 -16.94 18.89
CA ARG A 58 7.17 -17.71 17.66
C ARG A 58 6.27 -18.92 17.41
N GLY A 59 5.70 -19.49 18.47
CA GLY A 59 4.75 -20.60 18.37
C GLY A 59 3.28 -20.18 18.23
N GLY A 60 2.99 -18.88 18.22
CA GLY A 60 1.66 -18.34 17.99
C GLY A 60 1.22 -18.49 16.54
N SER A 61 -0.09 -18.54 16.29
CA SER A 61 -0.64 -18.51 14.93
C SER A 61 -0.17 -17.24 14.22
N PRO A 62 0.32 -17.32 12.97
CA PRO A 62 0.90 -16.17 12.29
C PRO A 62 -0.18 -15.21 11.80
N ILE A 63 0.05 -13.92 12.03
CA ILE A 63 -0.67 -12.79 11.42
C ILE A 63 0.34 -11.98 10.64
N VAL A 64 0.10 -11.77 9.36
CA VAL A 64 0.95 -10.97 8.47
C VAL A 64 0.25 -9.66 8.19
N LEU A 65 0.95 -8.54 8.33
CA LEU A 65 0.44 -7.19 8.13
C LEU A 65 1.14 -6.55 6.93
N ILE A 66 0.39 -6.19 5.90
CA ILE A 66 0.87 -5.60 4.65
C ILE A 66 0.27 -4.20 4.51
N HIS A 67 1.14 -3.18 4.48
CA HIS A 67 0.75 -1.77 4.49
C HIS A 67 0.18 -1.28 3.15
N CYS A 68 -0.31 -0.04 3.13
CA CYS A 68 -0.89 0.64 1.99
C CYS A 68 0.14 1.30 1.05
N PHE A 69 -0.33 1.86 -0.07
CA PHE A 69 0.47 2.75 -0.92
C PHE A 69 0.96 3.97 -0.12
N SER A 70 2.20 4.37 -0.34
CA SER A 70 2.88 5.48 0.36
C SER A 70 2.99 5.31 1.88
N CYS A 71 2.88 4.09 2.37
CA CYS A 71 2.97 3.71 3.78
C CYS A 71 4.25 2.89 4.04
N ALA A 72 4.44 2.49 5.29
CA ALA A 72 5.44 1.54 5.72
C ALA A 72 4.91 0.72 6.90
N MET A 73 5.71 -0.20 7.44
CA MET A 73 5.26 -1.07 8.53
C MET A 73 4.87 -0.33 9.81
N ASN A 74 5.39 0.88 10.05
CA ASN A 74 5.03 1.74 11.19
C ASN A 74 3.54 2.15 11.22
N TRP A 75 2.82 2.02 10.11
CA TRP A 75 1.36 2.25 10.09
C TRP A 75 0.57 1.20 10.87
N TRP A 76 1.24 0.12 11.29
CA TRP A 76 0.67 -0.92 12.14
C TRP A 76 0.98 -0.74 13.62
N ASP A 77 1.80 0.26 14.03
CA ASP A 77 2.26 0.46 15.41
C ASP A 77 1.11 0.61 16.43
N GLY A 78 0.00 1.19 16.01
CA GLY A 78 -1.19 1.28 16.85
C GLY A 78 -1.92 -0.04 17.05
N MET A 79 -1.79 -0.99 16.12
CA MET A 79 -2.55 -2.23 16.11
C MET A 79 -1.70 -3.46 16.50
N ALA A 80 -0.47 -3.58 15.98
CA ALA A 80 0.39 -4.73 16.16
C ALA A 80 0.62 -5.13 17.63
N PRO A 81 0.84 -4.21 18.59
CA PRO A 81 1.03 -4.57 20.00
C PRO A 81 -0.17 -5.30 20.65
N MET A 82 -1.35 -5.19 20.07
CA MET A 82 -2.53 -5.92 20.58
C MET A 82 -2.58 -7.35 20.03
N LEU A 83 -2.10 -7.54 18.80
CA LEU A 83 -2.05 -8.84 18.12
C LEU A 83 -0.92 -9.72 18.65
N GLU A 84 0.26 -9.14 18.88
CA GLU A 84 1.48 -9.86 19.29
C GLU A 84 1.41 -10.52 20.68
N ARG A 85 0.39 -10.21 21.48
CA ARG A 85 0.22 -10.83 22.79
C ARG A 85 0.09 -12.35 22.73
N ASN A 86 -0.57 -12.86 21.70
CA ASN A 86 -0.88 -14.27 21.54
C ASN A 86 -0.51 -14.82 20.14
N HIS A 87 -0.23 -13.96 19.19
CA HIS A 87 0.07 -14.30 17.80
C HIS A 87 1.50 -13.95 17.42
N ARG A 88 2.04 -14.70 16.48
CA ARG A 88 3.28 -14.34 15.79
C ARG A 88 2.94 -13.31 14.73
N VAL A 89 3.28 -12.05 14.97
CA VAL A 89 2.97 -10.94 14.05
C VAL A 89 4.17 -10.66 13.17
N ILE A 90 3.96 -10.62 11.87
CA ILE A 90 4.97 -10.28 10.86
C ILE A 90 4.49 -9.03 10.14
N THR A 91 5.30 -7.96 10.15
CA THR A 91 5.09 -6.74 9.37
C THR A 91 6.11 -6.69 8.25
N VAL A 92 5.70 -6.22 7.08
CA VAL A 92 6.53 -6.20 5.87
C VAL A 92 6.45 -4.82 5.24
N ASP A 93 7.60 -4.25 4.88
CA ASP A 93 7.64 -3.16 3.91
C ASP A 93 7.65 -3.76 2.51
N LEU A 94 6.70 -3.36 1.67
CA LEU A 94 6.64 -3.74 0.26
C LEU A 94 7.80 -3.13 -0.53
N LEU A 95 8.17 -3.73 -1.66
CA LEU A 95 9.12 -3.11 -2.58
C LEU A 95 8.68 -1.68 -2.91
N GLY A 96 9.64 -0.77 -2.97
CA GLY A 96 9.38 0.65 -3.20
C GLY A 96 9.02 1.47 -1.99
N HIS A 97 8.84 0.83 -0.80
CA HIS A 97 8.33 1.45 0.42
C HIS A 97 9.27 1.21 1.61
N GLY A 98 9.17 2.06 2.62
CA GLY A 98 9.88 1.94 3.88
C GLY A 98 11.37 1.64 3.71
N GLY A 99 11.84 0.60 4.38
CA GLY A 99 13.23 0.13 4.31
C GLY A 99 13.50 -0.93 3.24
N SER A 100 12.50 -1.36 2.48
CA SER A 100 12.67 -2.32 1.39
C SER A 100 13.36 -1.71 0.17
N GLU A 101 13.89 -2.56 -0.69
CA GLU A 101 14.51 -2.16 -1.95
C GLU A 101 13.51 -1.40 -2.84
N LYS A 102 14.03 -0.42 -3.59
CA LYS A 102 13.29 0.37 -4.55
C LYS A 102 13.87 0.13 -5.95
N PRO A 103 13.51 -1.00 -6.57
CA PRO A 103 13.97 -1.33 -7.93
C PRO A 103 13.33 -0.41 -8.97
N GLY A 104 13.82 -0.46 -10.21
CA GLY A 104 13.29 0.33 -11.32
C GLY A 104 11.95 -0.18 -11.87
N SER A 105 11.36 -1.24 -11.29
CA SER A 105 10.06 -1.82 -11.68
C SER A 105 9.65 -2.93 -10.71
N GLY A 106 8.47 -3.53 -10.89
CA GLY A 106 8.05 -4.71 -10.12
C GLY A 106 7.02 -4.42 -9.03
N TYR A 107 6.27 -3.34 -9.18
CA TYR A 107 5.35 -2.85 -8.14
C TYR A 107 3.92 -3.36 -8.26
N THR A 108 3.63 -4.28 -9.17
CA THR A 108 2.28 -4.87 -9.31
C THR A 108 1.95 -5.78 -8.11
N PRO A 109 0.67 -5.89 -7.70
CA PRO A 109 0.28 -6.78 -6.60
C PRO A 109 0.75 -8.23 -6.76
N PRO A 110 0.73 -8.87 -7.94
CA PRO A 110 1.29 -10.21 -8.11
C PRO A 110 2.79 -10.30 -7.85
N ASN A 111 3.59 -9.32 -8.29
CA ASN A 111 5.04 -9.31 -8.04
C ASN A 111 5.34 -9.08 -6.56
N GLN A 112 4.65 -8.11 -5.91
CA GLN A 112 4.76 -7.88 -4.48
C GLN A 112 4.41 -9.14 -3.67
N ALA A 113 3.34 -9.85 -4.07
CA ALA A 113 2.94 -11.10 -3.44
C ALA A 113 4.02 -12.18 -3.55
N THR A 114 4.70 -12.29 -4.70
CA THR A 114 5.80 -13.25 -4.90
C THR A 114 6.95 -13.00 -3.93
N VAL A 115 7.39 -11.74 -3.80
CA VAL A 115 8.51 -11.38 -2.91
C VAL A 115 8.11 -11.54 -1.43
N VAL A 116 6.88 -11.17 -1.08
CA VAL A 116 6.34 -11.39 0.28
C VAL A 116 6.26 -12.87 0.59
N ALA A 117 5.79 -13.72 -0.35
CA ALA A 117 5.73 -15.17 -0.17
C ALA A 117 7.10 -15.75 0.14
N GLU A 118 8.14 -15.37 -0.61
CA GLU A 118 9.51 -15.83 -0.37
C GLU A 118 10.01 -15.45 1.02
N ALA A 119 9.75 -14.21 1.48
CA ALA A 119 10.11 -13.79 2.84
C ALA A 119 9.41 -14.62 3.90
N LEU A 120 8.11 -14.88 3.74
CA LEU A 120 7.29 -15.68 4.66
C LEU A 120 7.73 -17.16 4.67
N GLU A 121 8.06 -17.73 3.52
CA GLU A 121 8.62 -19.09 3.43
C GLU A 121 9.94 -19.20 4.19
N ARG A 122 10.86 -18.24 4.04
CA ARG A 122 12.13 -18.21 4.79
C ARG A 122 11.94 -18.06 6.30
N LEU A 123 10.84 -17.46 6.72
CA LEU A 123 10.41 -17.40 8.13
C LEU A 123 9.71 -18.68 8.60
N GLY A 124 9.44 -19.63 7.70
CA GLY A 124 8.69 -20.85 7.99
C GLY A 124 7.23 -20.58 8.33
N VAL A 125 6.64 -19.53 7.73
CA VAL A 125 5.22 -19.17 7.90
C VAL A 125 4.37 -20.04 7.01
N SER A 126 3.25 -20.51 7.55
CA SER A 126 2.18 -21.17 6.80
C SER A 126 0.86 -20.97 7.53
N ASN A 127 -0.25 -21.08 6.83
CA ASN A 127 -1.60 -20.91 7.39
C ASN A 127 -1.77 -19.60 8.16
N ALA A 128 -1.28 -18.47 7.61
CA ALA A 128 -1.37 -17.16 8.22
C ALA A 128 -2.76 -16.53 8.00
N THR A 129 -3.18 -15.69 8.95
CA THR A 129 -4.15 -14.63 8.68
C THR A 129 -3.39 -13.47 8.09
N VAL A 130 -3.66 -13.13 6.82
CA VAL A 130 -2.98 -12.04 6.12
C VAL A 130 -3.90 -10.83 6.11
N VAL A 131 -3.42 -9.71 6.62
CA VAL A 131 -4.14 -8.44 6.74
C VAL A 131 -3.47 -7.42 5.84
N GLY A 132 -4.15 -7.01 4.80
CA GLY A 132 -3.63 -6.01 3.85
C GLY A 132 -4.48 -4.74 3.86
N HIS A 133 -3.80 -3.58 3.95
CA HIS A 133 -4.44 -2.28 3.89
C HIS A 133 -4.28 -1.68 2.49
N SER A 134 -5.38 -1.29 1.84
CA SER A 134 -5.40 -0.64 0.52
C SER A 134 -4.58 -1.44 -0.51
N LEU A 135 -3.48 -0.91 -1.08
CA LEU A 135 -2.52 -1.67 -1.91
C LEU A 135 -2.20 -3.05 -1.31
N GLY A 136 -1.92 -3.10 0.01
CA GLY A 136 -1.67 -4.36 0.72
C GLY A 136 -2.84 -5.34 0.67
N GLY A 137 -4.07 -4.83 0.54
CA GLY A 137 -5.26 -5.64 0.31
C GLY A 137 -5.20 -6.37 -1.05
N SER A 138 -4.83 -5.67 -2.12
CA SER A 138 -4.60 -6.28 -3.44
C SER A 138 -3.47 -7.31 -3.41
N VAL A 139 -2.38 -7.02 -2.69
CA VAL A 139 -1.27 -7.97 -2.48
C VAL A 139 -1.74 -9.20 -1.69
N THR A 140 -2.60 -9.02 -0.68
CA THR A 140 -3.19 -10.13 0.08
C THR A 140 -4.03 -11.06 -0.79
N VAL A 141 -4.80 -10.49 -1.72
CA VAL A 141 -5.57 -11.27 -2.70
C VAL A 141 -4.63 -12.03 -3.63
N ALA A 142 -3.66 -11.35 -4.24
CA ALA A 142 -2.67 -11.99 -5.13
C ALA A 142 -1.90 -13.12 -4.42
N LEU A 143 -1.50 -12.91 -3.15
CA LEU A 143 -0.85 -13.93 -2.33
C LEU A 143 -1.77 -15.13 -2.05
N SER A 144 -3.06 -14.88 -1.86
CA SER A 144 -4.07 -15.94 -1.63
C SER A 144 -4.26 -16.83 -2.86
N GLU A 145 -4.10 -16.27 -4.05
CA GLU A 145 -4.15 -17.00 -5.33
C GLU A 145 -2.87 -17.78 -5.59
N GLN A 146 -1.71 -17.15 -5.42
CA GLN A 146 -0.40 -17.71 -5.77
C GLN A 146 0.06 -18.79 -4.78
N ASP A 147 -0.12 -18.54 -3.49
CA ASP A 147 0.27 -19.50 -2.44
C ASP A 147 -0.86 -19.75 -1.42
N PRO A 148 -1.85 -20.56 -1.78
CA PRO A 148 -2.98 -20.86 -0.92
C PRO A 148 -2.60 -21.63 0.37
N LYS A 149 -1.36 -22.12 0.52
CA LYS A 149 -0.89 -22.74 1.76
C LYS A 149 -0.35 -21.71 2.76
N LEU A 150 0.14 -20.58 2.29
CA LEU A 150 0.55 -19.46 3.13
C LEU A 150 -0.67 -18.81 3.79
N VAL A 151 -1.72 -18.56 3.03
CA VAL A 151 -2.89 -17.82 3.47
C VAL A 151 -3.98 -18.77 3.96
N ALA A 152 -4.28 -18.75 5.24
CA ALA A 152 -5.45 -19.43 5.81
C ALA A 152 -6.70 -18.56 5.75
N ARG A 153 -6.56 -17.28 6.02
CA ARG A 153 -7.63 -16.27 6.03
C ARG A 153 -7.11 -14.95 5.46
N ALA A 154 -7.93 -14.23 4.73
CA ALA A 154 -7.62 -12.91 4.19
C ALA A 154 -8.45 -11.83 4.90
N VAL A 155 -7.79 -10.72 5.27
CA VAL A 155 -8.43 -9.51 5.77
C VAL A 155 -8.04 -8.36 4.85
N ILE A 156 -9.02 -7.71 4.26
CA ILE A 156 -8.85 -6.53 3.41
C ILE A 156 -9.30 -5.32 4.22
N VAL A 157 -8.41 -4.35 4.38
CA VAL A 157 -8.69 -3.09 5.06
C VAL A 157 -8.68 -1.98 4.01
N ASP A 158 -9.82 -1.33 3.83
CA ASP A 158 -10.04 -0.19 2.94
C ASP A 158 -9.44 -0.35 1.53
N MET A 159 -9.85 -1.41 0.84
CA MET A 159 -9.60 -1.59 -0.58
C MET A 159 -10.90 -1.95 -1.28
N PRO A 160 -11.35 -1.15 -2.25
CA PRO A 160 -12.57 -1.47 -3.00
C PRO A 160 -12.36 -2.70 -3.88
N PRO A 161 -13.43 -3.39 -4.29
CA PRO A 161 -13.30 -4.59 -5.10
C PRO A 161 -12.81 -4.32 -6.53
N ASP A 162 -13.07 -3.14 -7.08
CA ASP A 162 -12.69 -2.73 -8.45
C ASP A 162 -12.52 -1.20 -8.57
N ASN A 163 -12.11 -0.72 -9.76
CA ASN A 163 -11.82 0.70 -10.03
C ASN A 163 -13.05 1.61 -10.15
N SER A 164 -14.27 1.11 -9.92
CA SER A 164 -15.51 1.92 -10.04
C SER A 164 -15.85 2.75 -8.79
N TYR A 165 -15.01 2.73 -7.76
CA TYR A 165 -15.30 3.30 -6.44
C TYR A 165 -14.57 4.59 -6.10
N GLY A 166 -13.81 5.16 -6.98
CA GLY A 166 -13.12 6.42 -6.70
C GLY A 166 -12.38 6.97 -7.90
N ASP A 167 -12.10 8.26 -7.84
CA ASP A 167 -11.25 8.98 -8.78
C ASP A 167 -10.38 9.94 -7.97
N LEU A 168 -9.08 9.89 -8.15
CA LEU A 168 -8.11 10.77 -7.49
C LEU A 168 -8.34 12.26 -7.78
N GLY A 169 -9.19 12.58 -8.76
CA GLY A 169 -9.47 13.93 -9.20
C GLY A 169 -8.29 14.58 -9.93
N PHE A 170 -8.59 15.62 -10.70
CA PHE A 170 -7.64 16.26 -11.63
C PHE A 170 -6.34 16.76 -10.99
N ILE A 171 -6.40 17.35 -9.77
CA ILE A 171 -5.20 17.93 -9.14
C ILE A 171 -4.25 16.84 -8.61
N ALA A 172 -4.79 15.80 -8.01
CA ALA A 172 -3.99 14.66 -7.56
C ALA A 172 -3.39 13.90 -8.75
N GLY A 173 -4.16 13.74 -9.83
CA GLY A 173 -3.71 13.14 -11.08
C GLY A 173 -2.52 13.85 -11.76
N LEU A 174 -2.25 15.14 -11.44
CA LEU A 174 -1.06 15.84 -11.97
C LEU A 174 0.26 15.27 -11.45
N ALA A 175 0.25 14.64 -10.27
CA ALA A 175 1.44 14.00 -9.71
C ALA A 175 1.89 12.76 -10.51
N PHE A 176 0.96 12.18 -11.28
CA PHE A 176 1.17 11.01 -12.13
C PHE A 176 1.27 11.37 -13.63
N GLN A 177 1.36 12.67 -13.97
CA GLN A 177 1.54 13.08 -15.36
C GLN A 177 3.02 13.17 -15.73
N PRO A 178 3.45 12.55 -16.83
CA PRO A 178 4.84 12.62 -17.29
C PRO A 178 5.36 14.06 -17.36
N LEU A 179 6.60 14.30 -17.00
CA LEU A 179 7.30 15.59 -16.87
C LEU A 179 6.81 16.48 -15.71
N ILE A 180 5.54 16.44 -15.35
CA ILE A 180 4.97 17.25 -14.26
C ILE A 180 5.18 16.52 -12.94
N GLY A 181 4.87 15.24 -12.88
CA GLY A 181 5.03 14.41 -11.69
C GLY A 181 6.47 14.40 -11.20
N GLU A 182 7.41 14.10 -12.08
CA GLU A 182 8.85 14.08 -11.76
C GLU A 182 9.36 15.45 -11.30
N ALA A 183 8.87 16.53 -11.91
CA ALA A 183 9.25 17.88 -11.51
C ALA A 183 8.69 18.24 -10.12
N LEU A 184 7.45 17.83 -9.81
CA LEU A 184 6.82 18.02 -8.51
C LEU A 184 7.48 17.14 -7.44
N TRP A 185 7.89 15.93 -7.79
CA TRP A 185 8.56 14.99 -6.90
C TRP A 185 9.85 15.55 -6.29
N GLN A 186 10.61 16.29 -7.08
CA GLN A 186 11.84 16.95 -6.61
C GLN A 186 11.60 18.04 -5.54
N ILE A 187 10.38 18.58 -5.45
CA ILE A 187 10.05 19.71 -4.60
C ILE A 187 9.05 19.35 -3.49
N LYS A 188 8.74 18.06 -3.27
CA LYS A 188 7.73 17.59 -2.32
C LYS A 188 7.89 18.16 -0.89
N PRO A 189 7.40 19.38 -0.59
CA PRO A 189 7.49 19.96 0.74
C PRO A 189 6.51 19.26 1.70
N ASP A 190 6.88 19.14 2.95
CA ASP A 190 6.13 18.40 3.99
C ASP A 190 4.65 18.78 4.05
N PHE A 191 4.32 20.08 3.94
CA PHE A 191 2.94 20.54 3.97
C PHE A 191 2.11 20.00 2.80
N SER A 192 2.72 19.81 1.62
CA SER A 192 2.05 19.26 0.43
C SER A 192 1.82 17.77 0.58
N VAL A 193 2.84 17.04 1.03
CA VAL A 193 2.77 15.60 1.30
C VAL A 193 1.72 15.33 2.40
N ARG A 194 1.77 16.08 3.50
CA ARG A 194 0.79 15.98 4.61
C ARG A 194 -0.63 16.22 4.13
N LYS A 195 -0.83 17.25 3.28
CA LYS A 195 -2.15 17.52 2.70
C LYS A 195 -2.63 16.38 1.80
N GLY A 196 -1.73 15.81 0.99
CA GLY A 196 -2.03 14.64 0.16
C GLY A 196 -2.42 13.43 1.01
N LEU A 197 -1.64 13.12 2.05
CA LEU A 197 -1.95 12.03 2.99
C LEU A 197 -3.24 12.26 3.77
N GLY A 198 -3.69 13.50 3.95
CA GLY A 198 -4.89 13.82 4.71
C GLY A 198 -6.16 13.14 4.18
N VAL A 199 -6.21 12.79 2.88
CA VAL A 199 -7.36 12.06 2.31
C VAL A 199 -7.40 10.58 2.72
N ALA A 200 -6.28 10.04 3.20
CA ALA A 200 -6.22 8.67 3.74
C ALA A 200 -6.80 8.53 5.16
N PHE A 201 -7.38 9.57 5.69
CA PHE A 201 -7.95 9.61 7.05
C PHE A 201 -9.32 10.30 7.07
N ALA A 202 -10.06 10.13 8.13
CA ALA A 202 -11.27 10.90 8.37
C ALA A 202 -10.98 12.42 8.38
N PRO A 203 -11.93 13.27 7.96
CA PRO A 203 -11.73 14.71 7.92
C PRO A 203 -11.25 15.29 9.25
N GLY A 204 -10.12 16.01 9.23
CA GLY A 204 -9.55 16.66 10.41
C GLY A 204 -8.56 15.80 11.22
N TYR A 205 -8.20 14.63 10.74
CA TYR A 205 -7.14 13.83 11.35
C TYR A 205 -5.77 14.55 11.22
N ASP A 206 -5.01 14.53 12.31
CA ASP A 206 -3.66 15.11 12.34
C ASP A 206 -2.63 14.06 11.89
N VAL A 207 -2.15 14.20 10.65
CA VAL A 207 -1.23 13.23 10.03
C VAL A 207 0.13 13.29 10.71
N PRO A 208 0.65 12.18 11.27
CA PRO A 208 1.96 12.14 11.90
C PRO A 208 3.12 12.49 10.94
N ASP A 209 4.18 13.11 11.49
CA ASP A 209 5.39 13.43 10.71
C ASP A 209 6.05 12.17 10.14
N ALA A 210 6.03 11.06 10.86
CA ALA A 210 6.58 9.79 10.40
C ALA A 210 5.96 9.36 9.06
N PHE A 211 4.65 9.51 8.89
CA PHE A 211 3.95 9.13 7.65
C PHE A 211 4.33 10.05 6.46
N VAL A 212 4.65 11.32 6.74
CA VAL A 212 5.20 12.22 5.72
C VAL A 212 6.58 11.75 5.25
N GLU A 213 7.42 11.28 6.17
CA GLU A 213 8.74 10.74 5.84
C GLU A 213 8.64 9.44 5.05
N ASP A 214 7.63 8.58 5.30
CA ASP A 214 7.42 7.36 4.51
C ASP A 214 7.22 7.66 3.02
N VAL A 215 6.37 8.64 2.68
CA VAL A 215 6.21 9.11 1.29
C VAL A 215 7.51 9.63 0.70
N LYS A 216 8.28 10.39 1.50
CA LYS A 216 9.53 11.01 1.04
C LYS A 216 10.65 10.00 0.78
N ARG A 217 10.58 8.83 1.40
CA ARG A 217 11.51 7.70 1.20
C ARG A 217 11.28 6.94 -0.10
N MET A 218 10.14 7.10 -0.74
CA MET A 218 9.86 6.45 -2.04
C MET A 218 10.70 7.10 -3.16
N THR A 219 11.06 6.31 -4.17
CA THR A 219 11.48 6.83 -5.48
C THR A 219 10.23 7.27 -6.27
N TYR A 220 10.41 8.11 -7.28
CA TYR A 220 9.28 8.49 -8.15
C TYR A 220 8.70 7.26 -8.86
N THR A 221 9.55 6.39 -9.37
CA THR A 221 9.15 5.14 -10.04
C THR A 221 8.24 4.29 -9.14
N SER A 222 8.63 4.08 -7.87
CA SER A 222 7.79 3.32 -6.95
C SER A 222 6.47 4.02 -6.63
N TYR A 223 6.46 5.36 -6.57
CA TYR A 223 5.27 6.16 -6.33
C TYR A 223 4.30 6.14 -7.52
N ASP A 224 4.81 6.18 -8.75
CA ASP A 224 4.01 6.21 -9.99
C ASP A 224 3.49 4.82 -10.38
N GLU A 225 4.35 3.80 -10.32
CA GLU A 225 4.01 2.45 -10.78
C GLU A 225 3.13 1.67 -9.79
N SER A 226 3.20 1.94 -8.48
CA SER A 226 2.42 1.15 -7.51
C SER A 226 0.91 1.30 -7.69
N PRO A 227 0.33 2.50 -7.83
CA PRO A 227 -1.11 2.64 -8.12
C PRO A 227 -1.49 2.08 -9.48
N SER A 228 -0.69 2.36 -10.53
CA SER A 228 -0.94 1.85 -11.88
C SER A 228 -0.97 0.32 -11.92
N GLY A 229 -0.07 -0.33 -11.17
CA GLY A 229 -0.06 -1.80 -11.05
C GLY A 229 -1.28 -2.35 -10.31
N VAL A 230 -1.86 -1.60 -9.37
CA VAL A 230 -3.13 -1.95 -8.72
C VAL A 230 -4.29 -1.81 -9.70
N ASP A 231 -4.35 -0.68 -10.42
CA ASP A 231 -5.41 -0.42 -11.40
C ASP A 231 -5.45 -1.53 -12.46
N ASP A 232 -4.29 -1.90 -13.02
CA ASP A 232 -4.18 -2.99 -14.00
C ASP A 232 -4.68 -4.33 -13.42
N PHE A 233 -4.32 -4.64 -12.16
CA PHE A 233 -4.73 -5.86 -11.48
C PHE A 233 -6.24 -5.93 -11.24
N LEU A 234 -6.87 -4.79 -10.91
CA LEU A 234 -8.31 -4.67 -10.72
C LEU A 234 -9.08 -4.69 -12.04
N ASP A 235 -8.50 -4.15 -13.11
CA ASP A 235 -9.09 -4.16 -14.46
C ASP A 235 -9.12 -5.57 -15.08
N GLU A 236 -8.15 -6.44 -14.72
CA GLU A 236 -8.14 -7.84 -15.14
C GLU A 236 -9.29 -8.63 -14.52
N GLU A 237 -9.45 -8.54 -13.18
CA GLU A 237 -10.51 -9.19 -12.43
C GLU A 237 -10.66 -8.53 -11.06
N SER A 238 -11.88 -8.29 -10.61
CA SER A 238 -12.17 -7.66 -9.33
C SER A 238 -11.74 -8.52 -8.12
N LEU A 239 -11.34 -7.87 -7.01
CA LEU A 239 -10.85 -8.58 -5.82
C LEU A 239 -11.89 -9.50 -5.18
N ASP A 240 -13.16 -9.14 -5.24
CA ASP A 240 -14.26 -9.95 -4.71
C ASP A 240 -14.44 -11.25 -5.51
N GLN A 241 -14.29 -11.21 -6.85
CA GLN A 241 -14.33 -12.39 -7.70
C GLN A 241 -13.09 -13.28 -7.49
N ARG A 242 -11.91 -12.69 -7.45
CA ARG A 242 -10.66 -13.40 -7.12
C ARG A 242 -10.78 -14.11 -5.76
N MET A 243 -11.24 -13.41 -4.73
CA MET A 243 -11.43 -14.02 -3.40
C MET A 243 -12.48 -15.11 -3.39
N ALA A 244 -13.59 -14.97 -4.13
CA ALA A 244 -14.59 -16.02 -4.31
C ALA A 244 -13.97 -17.29 -4.94
N ALA A 245 -13.08 -17.13 -5.92
CA ALA A 245 -12.39 -18.23 -6.57
C ALA A 245 -11.42 -18.97 -5.63
N THR A 246 -10.76 -18.27 -4.69
CA THR A 246 -9.86 -18.91 -3.71
C THR A 246 -10.60 -19.77 -2.69
N GLY A 247 -11.86 -19.46 -2.40
CA GLY A 247 -12.66 -20.12 -1.35
C GLY A 247 -12.14 -19.88 0.07
N LYS A 248 -11.24 -18.92 0.27
CA LYS A 248 -10.68 -18.59 1.59
C LYS A 248 -11.68 -17.79 2.42
N PRO A 249 -11.68 -17.96 3.76
CA PRO A 249 -12.36 -17.03 4.65
C PRO A 249 -11.90 -15.59 4.39
N LEU A 250 -12.85 -14.68 4.27
CA LEU A 250 -12.62 -13.26 3.98
C LEU A 250 -13.26 -12.37 5.03
N MET A 251 -12.52 -11.37 5.52
CA MET A 251 -13.06 -10.24 6.23
C MET A 251 -12.70 -8.94 5.51
N VAL A 252 -13.63 -8.00 5.44
CA VAL A 252 -13.39 -6.67 4.84
C VAL A 252 -13.77 -5.60 5.84
N LEU A 253 -12.84 -4.69 6.13
CA LEU A 253 -13.03 -3.52 6.98
C LEU A 253 -12.97 -2.28 6.12
N MET A 254 -13.94 -1.36 6.23
CA MET A 254 -13.90 -0.06 5.55
C MET A 254 -14.25 1.07 6.52
N GLY A 255 -13.61 2.23 6.35
CA GLY A 255 -13.97 3.43 7.10
C GLY A 255 -15.30 3.99 6.65
N ALA A 256 -16.08 4.52 7.58
CA ALA A 256 -17.36 5.18 7.26
C ALA A 256 -17.18 6.64 6.81
N GLU A 257 -16.03 7.24 7.10
CA GLU A 257 -15.70 8.63 6.78
C GLU A 257 -14.63 8.72 5.68
N GLU A 258 -14.71 7.76 4.77
CA GLU A 258 -13.83 7.59 3.62
C GLU A 258 -13.84 8.83 2.70
N GLN A 259 -12.65 9.17 2.16
CA GLN A 259 -12.46 10.29 1.24
C GLN A 259 -11.90 9.88 -0.13
N ILE A 260 -11.50 8.60 -0.27
CA ILE A 260 -10.94 8.02 -1.51
C ILE A 260 -11.99 7.13 -2.18
N ILE A 261 -12.75 6.36 -1.38
CA ILE A 261 -13.78 5.43 -1.85
C ILE A 261 -15.14 6.10 -1.72
N ASP A 262 -15.83 6.34 -2.83
CA ASP A 262 -17.08 7.11 -2.89
C ASP A 262 -18.22 6.49 -2.07
N ASP A 263 -18.32 5.16 -2.02
CA ASP A 263 -19.40 4.45 -1.33
C ASP A 263 -18.86 3.17 -0.68
N PRO A 264 -18.25 3.27 0.51
CA PRO A 264 -17.68 2.12 1.19
C PRO A 264 -18.71 1.04 1.56
N GLN A 265 -19.97 1.42 1.80
CA GLN A 265 -21.03 0.42 2.05
C GLN A 265 -21.35 -0.39 0.79
N ARG A 266 -21.43 0.24 -0.38
CA ARG A 266 -21.61 -0.45 -1.66
C ARG A 266 -20.46 -1.43 -1.94
N ALA A 267 -19.24 -1.04 -1.64
CA ALA A 267 -18.07 -1.91 -1.78
C ALA A 267 -18.15 -3.14 -0.86
N LEU A 268 -18.53 -2.96 0.41
CA LEU A 268 -18.78 -4.05 1.35
C LEU A 268 -19.88 -4.99 0.86
N ASP A 269 -20.97 -4.44 0.32
CA ASP A 269 -22.10 -5.20 -0.23
C ASP A 269 -21.68 -6.02 -1.44
N GLN A 270 -20.80 -5.50 -2.32
CA GLN A 270 -20.25 -6.23 -3.47
C GLN A 270 -19.40 -7.41 -3.02
N TYR A 271 -18.48 -7.22 -2.06
CA TYR A 271 -17.72 -8.32 -1.45
C TYR A 271 -18.64 -9.38 -0.87
N LYS A 272 -19.68 -8.97 -0.15
CA LYS A 272 -20.65 -9.88 0.45
C LYS A 272 -21.47 -10.63 -0.59
N GLN A 273 -21.75 -10.03 -1.74
CA GLN A 273 -22.46 -10.66 -2.84
C GLN A 273 -21.63 -11.78 -3.47
N SER A 274 -20.36 -11.53 -3.75
CA SER A 274 -19.45 -12.51 -4.38
C SER A 274 -18.96 -13.57 -3.40
N VAL A 275 -18.77 -13.20 -2.12
CA VAL A 275 -18.37 -14.09 -1.05
C VAL A 275 -19.41 -14.04 0.08
N PRO A 276 -20.51 -14.80 0.01
CA PRO A 276 -21.60 -14.72 1.00
C PRO A 276 -21.19 -15.01 2.45
N SER A 277 -20.10 -15.75 2.66
CA SER A 277 -19.51 -16.02 3.97
C SER A 277 -18.60 -14.91 4.49
N ALA A 278 -18.25 -13.90 3.67
CA ALA A 278 -17.37 -12.83 4.10
C ALA A 278 -17.93 -12.08 5.32
N GLU A 279 -17.06 -11.70 6.25
CA GLU A 279 -17.39 -10.76 7.31
C GLU A 279 -17.10 -9.34 6.83
N THR A 280 -18.08 -8.44 6.90
CA THR A 280 -17.93 -7.07 6.42
C THR A 280 -18.25 -6.08 7.53
N HIS A 281 -17.39 -5.07 7.72
CA HIS A 281 -17.54 -4.09 8.78
C HIS A 281 -17.30 -2.67 8.26
N LEU A 282 -18.27 -1.78 8.47
CA LEU A 282 -18.13 -0.34 8.27
C LEU A 282 -17.72 0.30 9.60
N ILE A 283 -16.54 0.93 9.64
CA ILE A 283 -15.89 1.42 10.85
C ILE A 283 -16.20 2.90 11.04
N ALA A 284 -17.10 3.21 11.97
CA ALA A 284 -17.44 4.60 12.29
C ALA A 284 -16.26 5.36 12.88
N GLY A 285 -16.07 6.61 12.44
CA GLY A 285 -15.01 7.51 12.87
C GLY A 285 -13.64 7.13 12.34
N ALA A 286 -13.58 6.44 11.22
CA ALA A 286 -12.37 6.18 10.45
C ALA A 286 -12.61 6.51 8.98
N GLY A 287 -11.59 7.09 8.33
CA GLY A 287 -11.48 7.20 6.88
C GLY A 287 -10.77 5.98 6.30
N HIS A 288 -9.92 6.18 5.30
CA HIS A 288 -9.19 5.11 4.59
C HIS A 288 -8.19 4.32 5.45
N SER A 289 -7.99 4.68 6.72
CA SER A 289 -6.99 4.06 7.59
C SER A 289 -7.57 3.57 8.94
N PRO A 290 -8.55 2.64 8.96
CA PRO A 290 -9.13 2.13 10.21
C PRO A 290 -8.11 1.49 11.15
N ASN A 291 -7.05 0.89 10.61
CA ASN A 291 -5.93 0.32 11.37
C ASN A 291 -5.15 1.37 12.17
N VAL A 292 -5.12 2.62 11.70
CA VAL A 292 -4.48 3.77 12.36
C VAL A 292 -5.46 4.54 13.23
N GLU A 293 -6.66 4.82 12.72
CA GLU A 293 -7.64 5.70 13.37
C GLU A 293 -8.46 4.99 14.46
N ARG A 294 -8.68 3.69 14.30
CA ARG A 294 -9.44 2.83 15.24
C ARG A 294 -8.68 1.52 15.56
N PRO A 295 -7.39 1.59 15.92
CA PRO A 295 -6.53 0.41 16.02
C PRO A 295 -7.06 -0.65 16.98
N ALA A 296 -7.67 -0.26 18.09
CA ALA A 296 -8.21 -1.20 19.05
C ALA A 296 -9.42 -1.98 18.51
N LEU A 297 -10.28 -1.32 17.71
CA LEU A 297 -11.41 -1.99 17.07
C LEU A 297 -10.95 -2.90 15.95
N ALA A 298 -10.05 -2.41 15.08
CA ALA A 298 -9.50 -3.21 13.99
C ALA A 298 -8.76 -4.45 14.53
N ALA A 299 -7.91 -4.28 15.55
CA ALA A 299 -7.21 -5.41 16.18
C ALA A 299 -8.18 -6.43 16.79
N LYS A 300 -9.24 -5.97 17.46
CA LYS A 300 -10.25 -6.86 18.04
C LYS A 300 -10.92 -7.71 16.95
N LEU A 301 -11.36 -7.10 15.86
CA LEU A 301 -12.01 -7.80 14.75
C LEU A 301 -11.08 -8.81 14.09
N VAL A 302 -9.80 -8.42 13.86
CA VAL A 302 -8.79 -9.33 13.30
C VAL A 302 -8.54 -10.52 14.23
N LEU A 303 -8.45 -10.30 15.56
CA LEU A 303 -8.26 -11.38 16.54
C LEU A 303 -9.43 -12.35 16.55
N GLU A 304 -10.67 -11.85 16.56
CA GLU A 304 -11.89 -12.66 16.50
C GLU A 304 -11.97 -13.49 15.22
N PHE A 305 -11.52 -12.92 14.10
CA PHE A 305 -11.50 -13.62 12.81
C PHE A 305 -10.34 -14.62 12.66
N ALA A 306 -9.22 -14.40 13.34
CA ALA A 306 -8.04 -15.27 13.31
C ALA A 306 -8.20 -16.59 14.11
N GLU A 307 -9.17 -16.64 15.03
CA GLU A 307 -9.52 -17.82 15.81
C GLU A 307 -10.30 -18.84 14.93
#